data_00de57d7d95f601b3c3218129cd3aec9
#
_entry.id   00de57d7d95f601b3c3218129cd3aec9
#
_cell.length_a   1.000
_cell.length_b   1.000
_cell.length_c   1.000
_cell.angle_alpha   90.00
_cell.angle_beta   90.00
_cell.angle_gamma   90.00
#
_symmetry.space_group_name_H-M   'P 1'
#
loop_
_entity.id
_entity.type
_entity.pdbx_description
1 polymer ?
#
loop_
_entity_poly.entity_id
_entity_poly.type
_entity_poly.pdbx_seq_one_letter_code
_entity_poly.pdbx_strand_id
1 'polypeptide(L)'
;MSHMIIDGRKVEFTDEKNVLSVIRKAGINIPTLCYHSELSTFGACRLCTVEDDRGKMFASCSEEPRDGMVIHTNSGRIRKYRKLIVELLLAAHCRDCTTCVKSGECVLQELAHRLGVENVRFHNTREQRELDLSSPSLVRDPNKCILCGNCVRACEELQGIGALGFAFRGTEAMVMPAFDRKISTTDCVNCGQCRVFCPTGAISIRTNMDEVWEALADSNVRVVAQVAPAVRVAVGDHYGLTKGKSVMGKIVNALHLMGFDEVYDTSFSADLTIMEESAEFLDRIKKGEKLPLLTSCCPAWVKFVTDQYKDYIPVSYTHLTLPTN
;
A
#
# COMPACT_ATOMS: atom_id res chain seq x y z
N MET A 1 -34.67 12.21 5.41
CA MET A 1 -33.28 11.76 5.64
C MET A 1 -33.32 10.65 6.65
N SER A 2 -32.71 9.53 6.34
CA SER A 2 -32.61 8.40 7.28
C SER A 2 -31.62 8.73 8.40
N HIS A 3 -31.80 8.14 9.58
CA HIS A 3 -30.93 8.39 10.71
C HIS A 3 -30.63 7.12 11.50
N MET A 4 -29.50 7.10 12.17
CA MET A 4 -29.10 6.07 13.13
C MET A 4 -28.84 6.71 14.50
N ILE A 5 -28.92 5.91 15.54
CA ILE A 5 -28.51 6.31 16.90
C ILE A 5 -27.17 5.61 17.20
N ILE A 6 -26.10 6.38 17.32
CA ILE A 6 -24.74 5.87 17.56
C ILE A 6 -24.28 6.38 18.94
N ASP A 7 -24.08 5.49 19.89
CA ASP A 7 -23.71 5.81 21.27
C ASP A 7 -24.62 6.90 21.88
N GLY A 8 -25.94 6.82 21.62
CA GLY A 8 -26.95 7.76 22.07
C GLY A 8 -27.07 9.06 21.26
N ARG A 9 -26.28 9.25 20.21
CA ARG A 9 -26.34 10.43 19.34
C ARG A 9 -27.07 10.12 18.04
N LYS A 10 -27.99 10.98 17.63
CA LYS A 10 -28.66 10.89 16.33
C LYS A 10 -27.71 11.34 15.23
N VAL A 11 -27.47 10.48 14.23
CA VAL A 11 -26.60 10.70 13.08
C VAL A 11 -27.38 10.48 11.79
N GLU A 12 -27.47 11.48 10.96
CA GLU A 12 -28.13 11.41 9.66
C GLU A 12 -27.22 10.79 8.61
N PHE A 13 -27.82 9.98 7.71
CA PHE A 13 -27.12 9.38 6.59
C PHE A 13 -27.99 9.40 5.33
N THR A 14 -27.37 9.29 4.16
CA THR A 14 -28.02 9.35 2.86
C THR A 14 -27.63 8.16 1.98
N ASP A 15 -26.35 8.08 1.60
CA ASP A 15 -25.79 7.17 0.61
C ASP A 15 -24.56 6.40 1.12
N GLU A 16 -24.31 6.47 2.44
CA GLU A 16 -23.18 5.74 3.03
C GLU A 16 -23.36 4.22 2.83
N LYS A 17 -22.33 3.61 2.19
CA LYS A 17 -22.33 2.20 1.77
C LYS A 17 -22.45 1.19 2.92
N ASN A 18 -22.06 1.57 4.14
CA ASN A 18 -22.06 0.67 5.28
C ASN A 18 -22.11 1.47 6.61
N VAL A 19 -22.46 0.78 7.69
CA VAL A 19 -22.55 1.35 9.05
C VAL A 19 -21.24 2.00 9.49
N LEU A 20 -20.07 1.44 9.11
CA LEU A 20 -18.77 2.01 9.44
C LEU A 20 -18.59 3.43 8.87
N SER A 21 -19.07 3.67 7.65
CA SER A 21 -19.00 4.98 7.01
C SER A 21 -19.83 6.02 7.77
N VAL A 22 -21.02 5.65 8.25
CA VAL A 22 -21.88 6.51 9.09
C VAL A 22 -21.20 6.83 10.43
N ILE A 23 -20.58 5.82 11.06
CA ILE A 23 -19.84 5.97 12.31
C ILE A 23 -18.67 6.97 12.14
N ARG A 24 -17.92 6.83 11.03
CA ARG A 24 -16.79 7.73 10.72
C ARG A 24 -17.26 9.15 10.41
N LYS A 25 -18.38 9.32 9.72
CA LYS A 25 -19.04 10.62 9.50
C LYS A 25 -19.40 11.30 10.81
N ALA A 26 -19.79 10.53 11.83
CA ALA A 26 -20.04 11.03 13.19
C ALA A 26 -18.76 11.41 13.98
N GLY A 27 -17.58 11.33 13.39
CA GLY A 27 -16.29 11.61 14.03
C GLY A 27 -15.80 10.51 14.96
N ILE A 28 -16.42 9.32 14.94
CA ILE A 28 -16.04 8.21 15.80
C ILE A 28 -15.01 7.32 15.09
N ASN A 29 -13.81 7.21 15.66
CA ASN A 29 -12.73 6.39 15.09
C ASN A 29 -12.79 4.96 15.62
N ILE A 30 -13.35 4.06 14.80
CA ILE A 30 -13.32 2.60 15.04
C ILE A 30 -12.14 1.97 14.30
N PRO A 31 -11.36 1.09 14.95
CA PRO A 31 -10.21 0.45 14.34
C PRO A 31 -10.61 -0.52 13.21
N THR A 32 -9.82 -0.51 12.14
CA THR A 32 -9.95 -1.45 11.01
C THR A 32 -8.56 -1.83 10.52
N LEU A 33 -8.38 -3.07 10.03
CA LEU A 33 -7.15 -3.54 9.37
C LEU A 33 -7.40 -4.04 7.95
N CYS A 34 -8.62 -4.50 7.65
CA CYS A 34 -8.98 -5.07 6.34
C CYS A 34 -9.93 -4.21 5.51
N TYR A 35 -10.36 -3.06 6.03
CA TYR A 35 -11.28 -2.17 5.31
C TYR A 35 -10.53 -0.96 4.74
N HIS A 36 -10.79 -0.68 3.47
CA HIS A 36 -10.37 0.53 2.78
C HIS A 36 -11.53 1.01 1.89
N SER A 37 -11.72 2.34 1.78
CA SER A 37 -12.83 2.93 0.99
C SER A 37 -12.78 2.57 -0.49
N GLU A 38 -11.57 2.42 -1.03
CA GLU A 38 -11.32 2.13 -2.45
C GLU A 38 -11.32 0.63 -2.80
N LEU A 39 -11.50 -0.25 -1.81
CA LEU A 39 -11.50 -1.69 -2.01
C LEU A 39 -12.86 -2.29 -1.64
N SER A 40 -13.18 -3.42 -2.23
CA SER A 40 -14.35 -4.20 -1.84
C SER A 40 -14.32 -4.56 -0.35
N THR A 41 -15.47 -4.79 0.25
CA THR A 41 -15.57 -5.16 1.66
C THR A 41 -15.16 -6.62 1.86
N PHE A 42 -14.20 -6.86 2.77
CA PHE A 42 -13.71 -8.22 3.06
C PHE A 42 -14.17 -8.77 4.41
N GLY A 43 -14.27 -7.92 5.46
CA GLY A 43 -14.81 -8.29 6.76
C GLY A 43 -13.94 -9.24 7.60
N ALA A 44 -12.69 -9.50 7.23
CA ALA A 44 -11.84 -10.52 7.87
C ALA A 44 -11.34 -10.15 9.27
N CYS A 45 -10.91 -8.89 9.49
CA CYS A 45 -10.24 -8.52 10.74
C CYS A 45 -11.19 -8.38 11.94
N ARG A 46 -12.49 -8.19 11.73
CA ARG A 46 -13.54 -8.04 12.76
C ARG A 46 -13.32 -6.93 13.80
N LEU A 47 -12.34 -6.07 13.65
CA LEU A 47 -12.07 -4.96 14.57
C LEU A 47 -13.13 -3.86 14.53
N CYS A 48 -13.83 -3.71 13.41
CA CYS A 48 -14.93 -2.77 13.25
C CYS A 48 -16.23 -3.24 13.92
N THR A 49 -16.21 -4.32 14.69
CA THR A 49 -17.40 -4.86 15.35
C THR A 49 -18.04 -3.83 16.28
N VAL A 50 -19.35 -3.71 16.17
CA VAL A 50 -20.25 -2.90 17.00
C VAL A 50 -21.35 -3.80 17.59
N GLU A 51 -22.13 -3.28 18.51
CA GLU A 51 -23.21 -4.00 19.19
C GLU A 51 -24.53 -3.23 19.01
N ASP A 52 -25.62 -3.93 18.67
CA ASP A 52 -26.95 -3.33 18.61
C ASP A 52 -27.60 -3.25 20.01
N ASP A 53 -28.77 -2.65 20.10
CA ASP A 53 -29.57 -2.49 21.32
C ASP A 53 -30.01 -3.82 21.93
N ARG A 54 -29.98 -4.93 21.17
CA ARG A 54 -30.28 -6.29 21.60
C ARG A 54 -29.07 -7.09 22.02
N GLY A 55 -27.87 -6.48 22.00
CA GLY A 55 -26.61 -7.13 22.33
C GLY A 55 -26.04 -8.01 21.22
N LYS A 56 -26.54 -7.94 19.98
CA LYS A 56 -25.97 -8.66 18.84
C LYS A 56 -24.74 -7.90 18.32
N MET A 57 -23.62 -8.61 18.21
CA MET A 57 -22.38 -8.06 17.67
C MET A 57 -22.24 -8.36 16.18
N PHE A 58 -21.89 -7.34 15.39
CA PHE A 58 -21.67 -7.48 13.94
C PHE A 58 -20.55 -6.55 13.44
N ALA A 59 -20.00 -6.85 12.26
CA ALA A 59 -18.97 -6.03 11.65
C ALA A 59 -19.58 -4.85 10.89
N SER A 60 -19.36 -3.64 11.36
CA SER A 60 -19.94 -2.41 10.77
C SER A 60 -19.50 -2.14 9.33
N CYS A 61 -18.36 -2.66 8.87
CA CYS A 61 -17.90 -2.48 7.49
C CYS A 61 -18.69 -3.29 6.45
N SER A 62 -19.42 -4.33 6.88
CA SER A 62 -20.18 -5.24 6.00
C SER A 62 -21.69 -5.19 6.20
N GLU A 63 -22.17 -4.32 7.07
CA GLU A 63 -23.62 -4.15 7.32
C GLU A 63 -24.09 -2.83 6.73
N GLU A 64 -25.23 -2.84 6.05
CA GLU A 64 -25.85 -1.65 5.50
C GLU A 64 -26.54 -0.84 6.60
N PRO A 65 -26.48 0.50 6.57
CA PRO A 65 -27.17 1.34 7.53
C PRO A 65 -28.69 1.30 7.28
N ARG A 66 -29.47 1.24 8.36
CA ARG A 66 -30.95 1.23 8.32
C ARG A 66 -31.52 2.34 9.17
N ASP A 67 -32.61 2.93 8.72
CA ASP A 67 -33.30 3.98 9.49
C ASP A 67 -33.74 3.48 10.88
N GLY A 68 -33.49 4.30 11.90
CA GLY A 68 -33.78 3.97 13.28
C GLY A 68 -32.84 2.94 13.93
N MET A 69 -31.77 2.49 13.24
CA MET A 69 -30.82 1.54 13.81
C MET A 69 -30.09 2.13 15.00
N VAL A 70 -30.04 1.41 16.13
CA VAL A 70 -29.34 1.80 17.35
C VAL A 70 -28.10 0.94 17.51
N ILE A 71 -26.94 1.56 17.68
CA ILE A 71 -25.66 0.86 17.84
C ILE A 71 -24.76 1.47 18.92
N HIS A 72 -23.97 0.61 19.54
CA HIS A 72 -22.93 0.95 20.50
C HIS A 72 -21.57 0.62 19.91
N THR A 73 -20.64 1.57 19.94
CA THR A 73 -19.32 1.44 19.35
C THR A 73 -18.23 1.07 20.34
N ASN A 74 -18.47 1.29 21.63
CA ASN A 74 -17.42 1.19 22.66
C ASN A 74 -17.94 0.66 24.02
N SER A 75 -18.70 -0.46 24.00
CA SER A 75 -19.07 -1.16 25.24
C SER A 75 -17.88 -1.91 25.85
N GLY A 76 -17.98 -2.25 27.15
CA GLY A 76 -16.94 -3.08 27.79
C GLY A 76 -16.74 -4.45 27.10
N ARG A 77 -17.83 -5.00 26.54
CA ARG A 77 -17.79 -6.24 25.75
C ARG A 77 -17.04 -6.06 24.44
N ILE A 78 -17.30 -4.99 23.70
CA ILE A 78 -16.60 -4.66 22.44
C ILE A 78 -15.11 -4.45 22.69
N ARG A 79 -14.73 -3.74 23.77
CA ARG A 79 -13.31 -3.52 24.10
C ARG A 79 -12.58 -4.84 24.39
N LYS A 80 -13.17 -5.73 25.17
CA LYS A 80 -12.63 -7.07 25.42
C LYS A 80 -12.49 -7.87 24.13
N TYR A 81 -13.49 -7.82 23.26
CA TYR A 81 -13.49 -8.50 21.97
C TYR A 81 -12.37 -7.99 21.06
N ARG A 82 -12.23 -6.66 20.90
CA ARG A 82 -11.15 -6.07 20.09
C ARG A 82 -9.76 -6.40 20.64
N LYS A 83 -9.59 -6.36 21.97
CA LYS A 83 -8.33 -6.76 22.62
C LYS A 83 -7.97 -8.22 22.28
N LEU A 84 -8.93 -9.13 22.39
CA LEU A 84 -8.76 -10.54 22.04
C LEU A 84 -8.36 -10.72 20.56
N ILE A 85 -9.02 -10.01 19.63
CA ILE A 85 -8.67 -10.08 18.21
C ILE A 85 -7.23 -9.64 17.97
N VAL A 86 -6.81 -8.50 18.54
CA VAL A 86 -5.44 -8.01 18.37
C VAL A 86 -4.44 -8.98 18.99
N GLU A 87 -4.74 -9.58 20.12
CA GLU A 87 -3.92 -10.62 20.74
C GLU A 87 -3.76 -11.87 19.84
N LEU A 88 -4.86 -12.33 19.20
CA LEU A 88 -4.81 -13.41 18.21
C LEU A 88 -4.00 -13.06 16.97
N LEU A 89 -4.11 -11.83 16.45
CA LEU A 89 -3.32 -11.37 15.33
C LEU A 89 -1.82 -11.31 15.68
N LEU A 90 -1.50 -10.85 16.89
CA LEU A 90 -0.11 -10.83 17.40
C LEU A 90 0.45 -12.23 17.65
N ALA A 91 -0.39 -13.19 18.02
CA ALA A 91 0.04 -14.59 18.18
C ALA A 91 0.57 -15.18 16.87
N ALA A 92 -0.05 -14.83 15.73
CA ALA A 92 0.36 -15.29 14.41
C ALA A 92 1.41 -14.39 13.73
N HIS A 93 1.85 -13.32 14.40
CA HIS A 93 2.79 -12.33 13.87
C HIS A 93 4.17 -12.51 14.52
N CYS A 94 5.27 -12.25 13.78
CA CYS A 94 6.64 -12.44 14.28
C CYS A 94 7.00 -11.56 15.49
N ARG A 95 6.38 -10.41 15.67
CA ARG A 95 6.58 -9.43 16.77
C ARG A 95 7.99 -8.82 16.88
N ASP A 96 8.83 -8.94 15.86
CA ASP A 96 10.19 -8.36 15.82
C ASP A 96 10.12 -6.86 15.49
N CYS A 97 9.39 -6.10 16.33
CA CYS A 97 9.06 -4.71 16.06
C CYS A 97 10.28 -3.78 15.99
N THR A 98 11.32 -4.05 16.78
CA THR A 98 12.53 -3.21 16.84
C THR A 98 13.34 -3.22 15.54
N THR A 99 13.28 -4.30 14.78
CA THR A 99 13.96 -4.45 13.48
C THR A 99 13.01 -4.36 12.29
N CYS A 100 11.74 -4.10 12.54
CA CYS A 100 10.72 -4.06 11.50
C CYS A 100 10.72 -2.71 10.77
N VAL A 101 10.71 -2.75 9.44
CA VAL A 101 10.62 -1.55 8.58
C VAL A 101 9.35 -0.71 8.80
N LYS A 102 8.34 -1.25 9.47
CA LYS A 102 7.09 -0.58 9.85
C LYS A 102 7.05 -0.14 11.32
N SER A 103 8.14 -0.27 12.06
CA SER A 103 8.20 0.16 13.47
C SER A 103 7.83 1.65 13.60
N GLY A 104 6.95 1.96 14.55
CA GLY A 104 6.43 3.33 14.74
C GLY A 104 5.28 3.74 13.80
N GLU A 105 5.10 3.08 12.64
CA GLU A 105 4.02 3.35 11.68
C GLU A 105 3.08 2.14 11.47
N CYS A 106 3.22 1.10 12.28
CA CYS A 106 2.46 -0.14 12.15
C CYS A 106 1.11 -0.02 12.84
N VAL A 107 0.02 -0.13 12.09
CA VAL A 107 -1.35 -0.06 12.63
C VAL A 107 -1.61 -1.17 13.65
N LEU A 108 -1.04 -2.37 13.47
CA LEU A 108 -1.19 -3.46 14.44
C LEU A 108 -0.47 -3.13 15.75
N GLN A 109 0.73 -2.53 15.70
CA GLN A 109 1.48 -2.09 16.88
C GLN A 109 0.73 -0.98 17.63
N GLU A 110 0.21 0.01 16.92
CA GLU A 110 -0.63 1.08 17.49
C GLU A 110 -1.86 0.51 18.22
N LEU A 111 -2.57 -0.43 17.57
CA LEU A 111 -3.75 -1.06 18.14
C LEU A 111 -3.42 -1.92 19.36
N ALA A 112 -2.30 -2.61 19.36
CA ALA A 112 -1.85 -3.37 20.53
C ALA A 112 -1.64 -2.47 21.75
N HIS A 113 -0.95 -1.35 21.55
CA HIS A 113 -0.75 -0.34 22.61
C HIS A 113 -2.08 0.30 23.04
N ARG A 114 -2.89 0.78 22.10
CA ARG A 114 -4.20 1.44 22.37
C ARG A 114 -5.19 0.55 23.13
N LEU A 115 -5.17 -0.77 22.89
CA LEU A 115 -6.05 -1.74 23.54
C LEU A 115 -5.43 -2.40 24.77
N GLY A 116 -4.22 -2.01 25.16
CA GLY A 116 -3.52 -2.51 26.35
C GLY A 116 -3.20 -4.00 26.24
N VAL A 117 -2.74 -4.49 25.10
CA VAL A 117 -2.27 -5.87 24.94
C VAL A 117 -0.84 -5.96 25.44
N GLU A 118 -0.66 -6.41 26.67
CA GLU A 118 0.65 -6.56 27.32
C GLU A 118 1.25 -7.95 27.11
N ASN A 119 0.39 -8.97 27.05
CA ASN A 119 0.80 -10.36 26.90
C ASN A 119 0.01 -11.04 25.78
N VAL A 120 0.67 -11.93 25.05
CA VAL A 120 0.06 -12.76 24.01
C VAL A 120 -0.05 -14.19 24.58
N ARG A 121 -1.27 -14.58 24.94
CA ARG A 121 -1.56 -15.89 25.56
C ARG A 121 -1.56 -17.07 24.58
N PHE A 122 -1.73 -16.79 23.30
CA PHE A 122 -1.86 -17.81 22.27
C PHE A 122 -0.51 -18.13 21.63
N HIS A 123 -0.31 -19.40 21.31
CA HIS A 123 0.90 -19.85 20.61
C HIS A 123 0.73 -19.75 19.09
N ASN A 124 1.82 -19.41 18.42
CA ASN A 124 1.85 -19.44 16.96
C ASN A 124 1.90 -20.90 16.49
N THR A 125 0.97 -21.27 15.63
CA THR A 125 0.92 -22.58 14.97
C THR A 125 1.35 -22.55 13.52
N ARG A 126 1.67 -21.36 12.99
CA ARG A 126 2.15 -21.19 11.60
C ARG A 126 3.63 -21.50 11.52
N GLU A 127 4.00 -22.24 10.49
CA GLU A 127 5.41 -22.38 10.10
C GLU A 127 6.00 -21.05 9.70
N GLN A 128 7.24 -20.82 10.10
CA GLN A 128 8.01 -19.68 9.59
C GLN A 128 8.39 -19.93 8.14
N ARG A 129 8.26 -18.88 7.32
CA ARG A 129 8.58 -18.90 5.90
C ARG A 129 9.75 -17.97 5.61
N GLU A 130 10.51 -18.31 4.59
CA GLU A 130 11.57 -17.44 4.09
C GLU A 130 11.00 -16.14 3.48
N LEU A 131 11.80 -15.08 3.54
CA LEU A 131 11.50 -13.83 2.86
C LEU A 131 11.61 -14.01 1.35
N ASP A 132 10.65 -13.47 0.62
CA ASP A 132 10.76 -13.37 -0.82
C ASP A 132 11.45 -12.05 -1.21
N LEU A 133 12.73 -12.15 -1.56
CA LEU A 133 13.61 -11.06 -1.99
C LEU A 133 13.79 -11.02 -3.51
N SER A 134 13.00 -11.77 -4.25
CA SER A 134 13.19 -11.95 -5.70
C SER A 134 12.81 -10.72 -6.54
N SER A 135 11.89 -9.87 -6.03
CA SER A 135 11.50 -8.65 -6.74
C SER A 135 12.61 -7.59 -6.68
N PRO A 136 12.83 -6.80 -7.73
CA PRO A 136 13.76 -5.67 -7.69
C PRO A 136 13.30 -4.53 -6.80
N SER A 137 12.01 -4.44 -6.49
CA SER A 137 11.42 -3.30 -5.79
C SER A 137 10.69 -3.64 -4.48
N LEU A 138 10.31 -4.91 -4.29
CA LEU A 138 9.50 -5.34 -3.16
C LEU A 138 10.15 -6.45 -2.36
N VAL A 139 9.97 -6.41 -1.06
CA VAL A 139 10.28 -7.50 -0.12
C VAL A 139 8.96 -8.01 0.45
N ARG A 140 8.76 -9.33 0.43
CA ARG A 140 7.62 -9.98 1.07
C ARG A 140 8.07 -10.81 2.26
N ASP A 141 7.48 -10.54 3.42
CA ASP A 141 7.66 -11.29 4.65
C ASP A 141 6.33 -11.92 5.08
N PRO A 142 6.11 -13.21 4.74
CA PRO A 142 4.87 -13.90 5.10
C PRO A 142 4.62 -13.97 6.62
N ASN A 143 5.67 -13.91 7.44
CA ASN A 143 5.59 -14.01 8.91
C ASN A 143 4.97 -12.76 9.55
N LYS A 144 4.90 -11.65 8.81
CA LYS A 144 4.27 -10.39 9.22
C LYS A 144 2.85 -10.23 8.68
N CYS A 145 2.35 -11.23 7.93
CA CYS A 145 1.04 -11.15 7.30
C CYS A 145 -0.09 -11.47 8.27
N ILE A 146 -1.06 -10.57 8.36
CA ILE A 146 -2.28 -10.71 9.19
C ILE A 146 -3.51 -11.15 8.40
N LEU A 147 -3.34 -11.57 7.16
CA LEU A 147 -4.41 -12.06 6.26
C LEU A 147 -5.56 -11.06 6.04
N CYS A 148 -5.27 -9.77 6.04
CA CYS A 148 -6.30 -8.74 5.84
C CYS A 148 -6.82 -8.65 4.39
N GLY A 149 -6.12 -9.24 3.43
CA GLY A 149 -6.51 -9.27 2.01
C GLY A 149 -6.41 -7.95 1.27
N ASN A 150 -5.92 -6.87 1.88
CA ASN A 150 -5.84 -5.57 1.20
C ASN A 150 -4.92 -5.61 -0.02
N CYS A 151 -3.75 -6.25 0.08
CA CYS A 151 -2.80 -6.37 -1.02
C CYS A 151 -3.34 -7.22 -2.19
N VAL A 152 -4.10 -8.27 -1.90
CA VAL A 152 -4.76 -9.11 -2.91
C VAL A 152 -5.78 -8.27 -3.69
N ARG A 153 -6.70 -7.64 -3.00
CA ARG A 153 -7.74 -6.81 -3.61
C ARG A 153 -7.17 -5.58 -4.32
N ALA A 154 -6.17 -4.92 -3.75
CA ALA A 154 -5.51 -3.81 -4.44
C ALA A 154 -4.83 -4.25 -5.75
N CYS A 155 -4.22 -5.45 -5.77
CA CYS A 155 -3.60 -6.00 -6.96
C CYS A 155 -4.62 -6.41 -8.04
N GLU A 156 -5.75 -6.96 -7.61
CA GLU A 156 -6.80 -7.44 -8.52
C GLU A 156 -7.78 -6.33 -8.92
N GLU A 157 -8.37 -5.62 -7.94
CA GLU A 157 -9.47 -4.68 -8.19
C GLU A 157 -8.99 -3.32 -8.75
N LEU A 158 -7.82 -2.82 -8.28
CA LEU A 158 -7.31 -1.51 -8.70
C LEU A 158 -6.28 -1.60 -9.82
N GLN A 159 -5.44 -2.63 -9.79
CA GLN A 159 -4.35 -2.77 -10.75
C GLN A 159 -4.66 -3.75 -11.90
N GLY A 160 -5.65 -4.61 -11.74
CA GLY A 160 -6.00 -5.63 -12.74
C GLY A 160 -4.92 -6.69 -12.98
N ILE A 161 -3.97 -6.87 -12.04
CA ILE A 161 -2.82 -7.77 -12.20
C ILE A 161 -3.06 -9.15 -11.57
N GLY A 162 -3.62 -9.20 -10.34
CA GLY A 162 -3.89 -10.46 -9.66
C GLY A 162 -2.66 -11.31 -9.30
N ALA A 163 -1.48 -10.70 -9.11
CA ALA A 163 -0.24 -11.43 -8.83
C ALA A 163 -0.22 -12.11 -7.45
N LEU A 164 -1.08 -11.68 -6.52
CA LEU A 164 -1.22 -12.21 -5.16
C LEU A 164 -2.62 -12.77 -4.95
N GLY A 165 -2.69 -13.92 -4.29
CA GLY A 165 -3.96 -14.54 -3.93
C GLY A 165 -3.90 -15.19 -2.55
N PHE A 166 -5.06 -15.66 -2.05
CA PHE A 166 -5.11 -16.53 -0.88
C PHE A 166 -4.85 -17.98 -1.29
N ALA A 167 -4.01 -18.65 -0.54
CA ALA A 167 -3.76 -20.08 -0.67
C ALA A 167 -4.01 -20.78 0.66
N PHE A 168 -4.30 -22.09 0.58
CA PHE A 168 -4.62 -22.95 1.71
C PHE A 168 -5.85 -22.49 2.52
N ARG A 169 -6.08 -23.08 3.67
CA ARG A 169 -7.22 -22.78 4.54
C ARG A 169 -6.88 -23.01 6.02
N GLY A 170 -7.73 -22.50 6.91
CA GLY A 170 -7.52 -22.64 8.37
C GLY A 170 -6.25 -21.95 8.83
N THR A 171 -5.48 -22.60 9.67
CA THR A 171 -4.22 -22.09 10.23
C THR A 171 -3.11 -21.93 9.19
N GLU A 172 -3.18 -22.68 8.09
CA GLU A 172 -2.19 -22.64 7.02
C GLU A 172 -2.49 -21.56 5.96
N ALA A 173 -3.67 -20.89 6.05
CA ALA A 173 -4.05 -19.85 5.11
C ALA A 173 -2.97 -18.78 5.01
N MET A 174 -2.62 -18.39 3.78
CA MET A 174 -1.60 -17.39 3.52
C MET A 174 -1.88 -16.61 2.23
N VAL A 175 -1.25 -15.44 2.11
CA VAL A 175 -1.23 -14.64 0.90
C VAL A 175 0.07 -14.91 0.17
N MET A 176 -0.01 -15.35 -1.08
CA MET A 176 1.14 -15.72 -1.88
C MET A 176 0.85 -15.62 -3.38
N PRO A 177 1.86 -15.61 -4.25
CA PRO A 177 1.68 -15.86 -5.68
C PRO A 177 1.17 -17.27 -5.94
N ALA A 178 0.53 -17.47 -7.09
CA ALA A 178 0.05 -18.79 -7.50
C ALA A 178 1.18 -19.84 -7.49
N PHE A 179 0.87 -21.05 -6.99
CA PHE A 179 1.80 -22.18 -6.92
C PHE A 179 3.07 -21.95 -6.09
N ASP A 180 3.02 -21.07 -5.09
CA ASP A 180 4.15 -20.70 -4.21
C ASP A 180 5.40 -20.22 -4.97
N ARG A 181 5.18 -19.63 -6.16
CA ARG A 181 6.27 -19.08 -6.96
C ARG A 181 6.83 -17.80 -6.31
N LYS A 182 8.08 -17.50 -6.63
CA LYS A 182 8.66 -16.21 -6.28
C LYS A 182 7.94 -15.08 -7.03
N ILE A 183 7.74 -13.94 -6.41
CA ILE A 183 6.96 -12.85 -7.02
C ILE A 183 7.57 -12.34 -8.32
N SER A 184 8.90 -12.40 -8.48
CA SER A 184 9.60 -12.03 -9.72
C SER A 184 9.23 -12.87 -10.93
N THR A 185 8.73 -14.11 -10.72
CA THR A 185 8.36 -15.05 -11.79
C THR A 185 6.86 -14.99 -12.13
N THR A 186 6.16 -13.98 -11.64
CA THR A 186 4.74 -13.75 -11.89
C THR A 186 4.53 -12.50 -12.75
N ASP A 187 3.29 -12.23 -13.12
CA ASP A 187 2.91 -11.04 -13.88
C ASP A 187 2.95 -9.75 -13.02
N CYS A 188 3.61 -9.80 -11.86
CA CYS A 188 3.77 -8.63 -11.00
C CYS A 188 4.54 -7.53 -11.73
N VAL A 189 3.91 -6.37 -11.88
CA VAL A 189 4.49 -5.19 -12.57
C VAL A 189 5.31 -4.29 -11.64
N ASN A 190 5.56 -4.70 -10.40
CA ASN A 190 6.35 -3.97 -9.41
C ASN A 190 5.82 -2.57 -9.07
N CYS A 191 4.53 -2.30 -9.23
CA CYS A 191 3.91 -0.98 -8.98
C CYS A 191 3.91 -0.55 -7.50
N GLY A 192 4.11 -1.46 -6.55
CA GLY A 192 4.17 -1.16 -5.12
C GLY A 192 2.83 -0.90 -4.41
N GLN A 193 1.68 -0.94 -5.10
CA GLN A 193 0.39 -0.66 -4.49
C GLN A 193 0.07 -1.59 -3.33
N CYS A 194 0.40 -2.87 -3.43
CA CYS A 194 0.22 -3.83 -2.34
C CYS A 194 0.92 -3.41 -1.04
N ARG A 195 2.05 -2.70 -1.11
CA ARG A 195 2.76 -2.13 0.05
C ARG A 195 1.99 -0.96 0.67
N VAL A 196 1.39 -0.10 -0.16
CA VAL A 196 0.62 1.06 0.32
C VAL A 196 -0.58 0.61 1.16
N PHE A 197 -1.25 -0.45 0.72
CA PHE A 197 -2.41 -1.01 1.42
C PHE A 197 -2.06 -1.95 2.57
N CYS A 198 -0.79 -2.36 2.73
CA CYS A 198 -0.38 -3.27 3.79
C CYS A 198 -0.35 -2.56 5.16
N PRO A 199 -1.19 -2.98 6.15
CA PRO A 199 -1.22 -2.34 7.47
C PRO A 199 -0.06 -2.74 8.38
N THR A 200 0.72 -3.74 7.96
CA THR A 200 1.90 -4.26 8.67
C THR A 200 3.14 -4.23 7.79
N GLY A 201 4.26 -4.75 8.25
CA GLY A 201 5.50 -4.87 7.48
C GLY A 201 5.59 -6.12 6.58
N ALA A 202 4.46 -6.76 6.25
CA ALA A 202 4.46 -7.98 5.42
C ALA A 202 4.87 -7.74 3.97
N ILE A 203 4.67 -6.53 3.47
CA ILE A 203 5.17 -6.08 2.17
C ILE A 203 5.88 -4.75 2.39
N SER A 204 7.13 -4.67 2.01
CA SER A 204 7.96 -3.47 2.13
C SER A 204 8.68 -3.18 0.81
N ILE A 205 9.29 -2.00 0.72
CA ILE A 205 10.14 -1.62 -0.41
C ILE A 205 11.51 -2.26 -0.20
N ARG A 206 12.09 -2.78 -1.28
CA ARG A 206 13.51 -3.10 -1.31
C ARG A 206 14.30 -1.80 -1.38
N THR A 207 15.15 -1.58 -0.40
CA THR A 207 16.00 -0.38 -0.32
C THR A 207 17.38 -0.69 -0.86
N ASN A 208 18.02 0.30 -1.48
CA ASN A 208 19.41 0.28 -1.90
C ASN A 208 20.26 1.27 -1.08
N MET A 209 19.84 1.54 0.15
CA MET A 209 20.52 2.54 0.99
C MET A 209 21.95 2.14 1.32
N ASP A 210 22.20 0.87 1.57
CA ASP A 210 23.53 0.39 1.93
C ASP A 210 24.49 0.56 0.74
N GLU A 211 24.07 0.20 -0.46
CA GLU A 211 24.85 0.36 -1.70
C GLU A 211 25.17 1.84 -1.98
N VAL A 212 24.21 2.74 -1.71
CA VAL A 212 24.44 4.19 -1.85
C VAL A 212 25.44 4.71 -0.83
N TRP A 213 25.36 4.28 0.44
CA TRP A 213 26.31 4.66 1.46
C TRP A 213 27.73 4.14 1.20
N GLU A 214 27.83 2.90 0.68
CA GLU A 214 29.10 2.33 0.25
C GLU A 214 29.71 3.14 -0.91
N ALA A 215 28.90 3.52 -1.91
CA ALA A 215 29.35 4.35 -3.02
C ALA A 215 29.78 5.75 -2.58
N LEU A 216 29.07 6.38 -1.65
CA LEU A 216 29.43 7.69 -1.09
C LEU A 216 30.72 7.65 -0.26
N ALA A 217 31.07 6.49 0.31
CA ALA A 217 32.29 6.30 1.08
C ALA A 217 33.53 6.03 0.20
N ASP A 218 33.35 5.63 -1.07
CA ASP A 218 34.45 5.36 -2.00
C ASP A 218 34.81 6.62 -2.79
N SER A 219 35.98 7.19 -2.50
CA SER A 219 36.49 8.40 -3.18
C SER A 219 36.76 8.22 -4.69
N ASN A 220 36.79 6.99 -5.21
CA ASN A 220 36.98 6.72 -6.62
C ASN A 220 35.66 6.66 -7.40
N VAL A 221 34.54 6.68 -6.71
CA VAL A 221 33.18 6.61 -7.29
C VAL A 221 32.56 8.00 -7.32
N ARG A 222 32.13 8.44 -8.49
CA ARG A 222 31.32 9.65 -8.64
C ARG A 222 29.86 9.30 -8.45
N VAL A 223 29.22 9.87 -7.45
CA VAL A 223 27.83 9.58 -7.08
C VAL A 223 26.91 10.70 -7.52
N VAL A 224 25.97 10.39 -8.40
CA VAL A 224 25.01 11.35 -9.00
C VAL A 224 23.60 10.99 -8.56
N ALA A 225 22.84 11.99 -8.15
CA ALA A 225 21.42 11.81 -7.82
C ALA A 225 20.50 12.44 -8.88
N GLN A 226 19.42 11.77 -9.19
CA GLN A 226 18.31 12.30 -9.98
C GLN A 226 17.04 12.28 -9.14
N VAL A 227 16.41 13.45 -8.93
CA VAL A 227 15.26 13.60 -8.04
C VAL A 227 13.96 13.56 -8.87
N ALA A 228 13.11 12.57 -8.55
CA ALA A 228 11.80 12.45 -9.23
C ALA A 228 10.84 13.59 -8.85
N PRO A 229 9.95 14.02 -9.77
CA PRO A 229 9.03 15.13 -9.54
C PRO A 229 8.15 15.00 -8.29
N ALA A 230 7.67 13.81 -7.98
CA ALA A 230 6.85 13.58 -6.79
C ALA A 230 7.65 13.73 -5.48
N VAL A 231 8.92 13.34 -5.47
CA VAL A 231 9.78 13.37 -4.27
C VAL A 231 10.01 14.80 -3.80
N ARG A 232 10.21 15.75 -4.71
CA ARG A 232 10.46 17.17 -4.36
C ARG A 232 9.30 17.84 -3.61
N VAL A 233 8.08 17.27 -3.68
CA VAL A 233 6.90 17.73 -2.93
C VAL A 233 6.70 16.86 -1.69
N ALA A 234 6.73 15.54 -1.83
CA ALA A 234 6.46 14.59 -0.76
C ALA A 234 7.43 14.70 0.43
N VAL A 235 8.71 14.98 0.16
CA VAL A 235 9.71 15.21 1.24
C VAL A 235 9.32 16.43 2.08
N GLY A 236 8.85 17.51 1.45
CA GLY A 236 8.39 18.71 2.15
C GLY A 236 7.18 18.42 3.07
N ASP A 237 6.22 17.67 2.57
CA ASP A 237 5.03 17.27 3.32
C ASP A 237 5.38 16.37 4.53
N HIS A 238 6.32 15.43 4.33
CA HIS A 238 6.79 14.54 5.39
C HIS A 238 7.43 15.31 6.57
N TYR A 239 8.22 16.33 6.28
CA TYR A 239 8.84 17.17 7.32
C TYR A 239 7.97 18.34 7.80
N GLY A 240 6.67 18.33 7.50
CA GLY A 240 5.72 19.35 7.96
C GLY A 240 5.94 20.74 7.36
N LEU A 241 6.62 20.82 6.22
CA LEU A 241 6.76 22.06 5.45
C LEU A 241 5.45 22.41 4.73
N THR A 242 5.41 23.52 4.03
CA THR A 242 4.17 23.95 3.34
C THR A 242 3.70 22.89 2.34
N LYS A 243 2.53 22.31 2.59
CA LYS A 243 1.94 21.24 1.76
C LYS A 243 1.84 21.63 0.29
N GLY A 244 2.19 20.69 -0.58
CA GLY A 244 2.11 20.85 -2.02
C GLY A 244 3.18 21.76 -2.64
N LYS A 245 4.12 22.30 -1.86
CA LYS A 245 5.22 23.10 -2.39
C LYS A 245 6.47 22.28 -2.68
N SER A 246 7.10 22.58 -3.81
CA SER A 246 8.40 22.00 -4.14
C SER A 246 9.47 22.49 -3.16
N VAL A 247 10.24 21.55 -2.61
CA VAL A 247 11.41 21.82 -1.76
C VAL A 247 12.73 21.42 -2.45
N MET A 248 12.75 21.42 -3.78
CA MET A 248 13.89 20.97 -4.58
C MET A 248 15.21 21.57 -4.15
N GLY A 249 15.29 22.89 -3.94
CA GLY A 249 16.53 23.52 -3.48
C GLY A 249 17.04 23.00 -2.13
N LYS A 250 16.15 22.65 -1.22
CA LYS A 250 16.54 22.03 0.06
C LYS A 250 17.05 20.59 -0.13
N ILE A 251 16.41 19.83 -1.04
CA ILE A 251 16.84 18.46 -1.37
C ILE A 251 18.23 18.48 -2.00
N VAL A 252 18.47 19.35 -2.99
CA VAL A 252 19.79 19.51 -3.64
C VAL A 252 20.85 19.82 -2.63
N ASN A 253 20.63 20.80 -1.74
CA ASN A 253 21.59 21.14 -0.71
C ASN A 253 21.84 19.99 0.28
N ALA A 254 20.79 19.27 0.69
CA ALA A 254 20.93 18.13 1.58
C ALA A 254 21.76 17.00 0.94
N LEU A 255 21.50 16.68 -0.33
CA LEU A 255 22.24 15.63 -1.04
C LEU A 255 23.72 16.00 -1.21
N HIS A 256 24.04 17.26 -1.56
CA HIS A 256 25.45 17.71 -1.58
C HIS A 256 26.12 17.63 -0.20
N LEU A 257 25.41 17.98 0.89
CA LEU A 257 25.92 17.81 2.25
C LEU A 257 26.14 16.34 2.64
N MET A 258 25.41 15.41 2.03
CA MET A 258 25.61 13.97 2.21
C MET A 258 26.78 13.42 1.39
N GLY A 259 27.33 14.18 0.45
CA GLY A 259 28.48 13.78 -0.35
C GLY A 259 28.18 13.42 -1.81
N PHE A 260 26.96 13.65 -2.30
CA PHE A 260 26.67 13.49 -3.72
C PHE A 260 27.41 14.55 -4.55
N ASP A 261 28.06 14.13 -5.63
CA ASP A 261 28.84 15.02 -6.51
C ASP A 261 27.93 15.92 -7.33
N GLU A 262 26.83 15.36 -7.85
CA GLU A 262 25.86 16.08 -8.68
C GLU A 262 24.43 15.69 -8.36
N VAL A 263 23.51 16.66 -8.50
CA VAL A 263 22.07 16.44 -8.26
C VAL A 263 21.27 17.08 -9.38
N TYR A 264 20.45 16.27 -10.05
CA TYR A 264 19.64 16.70 -11.18
C TYR A 264 18.13 16.59 -10.88
N ASP A 265 17.36 17.52 -11.45
CA ASP A 265 15.90 17.45 -11.43
C ASP A 265 15.42 16.66 -12.66
N THR A 266 14.67 15.58 -12.44
CA THR A 266 14.08 14.76 -13.51
C THR A 266 13.13 15.56 -14.43
N SER A 267 12.62 16.73 -13.98
CA SER A 267 11.81 17.59 -14.84
C SER A 267 12.56 18.04 -16.10
N PHE A 268 13.88 18.25 -16.02
CA PHE A 268 14.69 18.59 -17.19
C PHE A 268 14.69 17.45 -18.23
N SER A 269 14.92 16.21 -17.79
CA SER A 269 14.88 15.06 -18.71
C SER A 269 13.46 14.77 -19.22
N ALA A 270 12.43 15.08 -18.42
CA ALA A 270 11.05 14.97 -18.85
C ALA A 270 10.70 15.97 -19.96
N ASP A 271 11.23 17.20 -19.93
CA ASP A 271 11.05 18.18 -21.00
C ASP A 271 11.69 17.70 -22.31
N LEU A 272 12.89 17.11 -22.26
CA LEU A 272 13.52 16.50 -23.42
C LEU A 272 12.69 15.34 -23.99
N THR A 273 12.17 14.49 -23.10
CA THR A 273 11.29 13.38 -23.48
C THR A 273 10.04 13.89 -24.21
N ILE A 274 9.39 14.94 -23.71
CA ILE A 274 8.21 15.53 -24.34
C ILE A 274 8.53 16.05 -25.75
N MET A 275 9.70 16.64 -25.96
CA MET A 275 10.13 17.11 -27.28
C MET A 275 10.25 15.95 -28.28
N GLU A 276 10.92 14.87 -27.89
CA GLU A 276 11.10 13.67 -28.71
C GLU A 276 9.78 12.94 -28.99
N GLU A 277 8.98 12.71 -27.96
CA GLU A 277 7.67 12.06 -28.10
C GLU A 277 6.71 12.88 -28.96
N SER A 278 6.75 14.21 -28.86
CA SER A 278 5.93 15.10 -29.69
C SER A 278 6.34 15.03 -31.15
N ALA A 279 7.63 14.99 -31.46
CA ALA A 279 8.14 14.84 -32.82
C ALA A 279 7.70 13.48 -33.42
N GLU A 280 7.85 12.41 -32.69
CA GLU A 280 7.41 11.06 -33.09
C GLU A 280 5.88 11.02 -33.32
N PHE A 281 5.09 11.62 -32.39
CA PHE A 281 3.63 11.68 -32.50
C PHE A 281 3.18 12.42 -33.79
N LEU A 282 3.79 13.56 -34.08
CA LEU A 282 3.49 14.32 -35.30
C LEU A 282 3.83 13.54 -36.58
N ASP A 283 4.94 12.77 -36.54
CA ASP A 283 5.33 11.92 -37.66
C ASP A 283 4.33 10.76 -37.86
N ARG A 284 3.90 10.11 -36.78
CA ARG A 284 2.87 9.06 -36.83
C ARG A 284 1.52 9.55 -37.33
N ILE A 285 1.09 10.76 -36.92
CA ILE A 285 -0.13 11.40 -37.46
C ILE A 285 -0.02 11.63 -38.94
N LYS A 286 1.11 12.19 -39.43
CA LYS A 286 1.33 12.45 -40.86
C LYS A 286 1.30 11.20 -41.71
N LYS A 287 1.83 10.10 -41.19
CA LYS A 287 1.86 8.79 -41.87
C LYS A 287 0.57 8.01 -41.70
N GLY A 288 -0.27 8.33 -40.71
CA GLY A 288 -1.47 7.58 -40.38
C GLY A 288 -1.18 6.19 -39.79
N GLU A 289 -0.01 5.99 -39.19
CA GLU A 289 0.47 4.69 -38.71
C GLU A 289 0.76 4.68 -37.19
N LYS A 290 0.72 3.51 -36.57
CA LYS A 290 1.09 3.28 -35.15
C LYS A 290 0.36 4.19 -34.16
N LEU A 291 -0.94 4.37 -34.35
CA LEU A 291 -1.81 5.13 -33.46
C LEU A 291 -2.77 4.19 -32.72
N PRO A 292 -3.15 4.52 -31.45
CA PRO A 292 -2.71 5.69 -30.66
C PRO A 292 -1.24 5.58 -30.23
N LEU A 293 -0.61 6.71 -29.91
CA LEU A 293 0.71 6.71 -29.28
C LEU A 293 0.54 6.47 -27.77
N LEU A 294 1.18 5.43 -27.23
CA LEU A 294 1.25 5.16 -25.80
C LEU A 294 2.68 5.47 -25.32
N THR A 295 2.80 6.26 -24.25
CA THR A 295 4.10 6.59 -23.67
C THR A 295 4.60 5.47 -22.76
N SER A 296 5.90 5.29 -22.58
CA SER A 296 6.53 4.18 -21.87
C SER A 296 7.49 4.59 -20.74
N CYS A 297 7.33 5.81 -20.19
CA CYS A 297 8.14 6.29 -19.08
C CYS A 297 7.90 5.56 -17.75
N CYS A 298 6.82 4.79 -17.62
CA CYS A 298 6.51 4.00 -16.42
C CYS A 298 6.90 2.53 -16.62
N PRO A 299 7.92 1.99 -15.89
CA PRO A 299 8.33 0.59 -16.02
C PRO A 299 7.20 -0.41 -15.71
N ALA A 300 6.33 -0.07 -14.76
CA ALA A 300 5.17 -0.91 -14.44
C ALA A 300 4.18 -0.98 -15.60
N TRP A 301 3.94 0.14 -16.30
CA TRP A 301 3.13 0.17 -17.52
C TRP A 301 3.74 -0.69 -18.63
N VAL A 302 5.04 -0.53 -18.89
CA VAL A 302 5.75 -1.32 -19.92
C VAL A 302 5.59 -2.81 -19.65
N LYS A 303 5.85 -3.24 -18.40
CA LYS A 303 5.67 -4.65 -18.03
C LYS A 303 4.22 -5.11 -18.16
N PHE A 304 3.26 -4.30 -17.74
CA PHE A 304 1.83 -4.60 -17.88
C PHE A 304 1.42 -4.84 -19.34
N VAL A 305 1.82 -3.93 -20.24
CA VAL A 305 1.53 -4.06 -21.66
C VAL A 305 2.23 -5.29 -22.27
N THR A 306 3.49 -5.51 -21.90
CA THR A 306 4.26 -6.64 -22.40
C THR A 306 3.66 -7.99 -21.98
N ASP A 307 3.14 -8.08 -20.76
CA ASP A 307 2.58 -9.32 -20.22
C ASP A 307 1.12 -9.56 -20.67
N GLN A 308 0.28 -8.50 -20.65
CA GLN A 308 -1.17 -8.61 -20.79
C GLN A 308 -1.71 -8.13 -22.15
N TYR A 309 -1.03 -7.19 -22.81
CA TYR A 309 -1.53 -6.49 -24.00
C TYR A 309 -0.48 -6.36 -25.11
N LYS A 310 0.07 -7.48 -25.54
CA LYS A 310 1.16 -7.53 -26.52
C LYS A 310 0.86 -6.83 -27.83
N ASP A 311 -0.40 -6.76 -28.22
CA ASP A 311 -0.85 -6.09 -29.45
C ASP A 311 -0.62 -4.59 -29.42
N TYR A 312 -0.47 -3.97 -28.23
CA TYR A 312 -0.16 -2.56 -28.08
C TYR A 312 1.34 -2.23 -28.07
N ILE A 313 2.23 -3.23 -28.05
CA ILE A 313 3.68 -3.00 -28.09
C ILE A 313 4.09 -2.14 -29.31
N PRO A 314 3.57 -2.38 -30.54
CA PRO A 314 3.95 -1.58 -31.71
C PRO A 314 3.58 -0.11 -31.64
N VAL A 315 2.58 0.26 -30.82
CA VAL A 315 2.13 1.64 -30.63
C VAL A 315 2.70 2.28 -29.35
N SER A 316 3.38 1.50 -28.50
CA SER A 316 4.11 2.01 -27.34
C SER A 316 5.39 2.73 -27.81
N TYR A 317 5.73 3.84 -27.13
CA TYR A 317 6.97 4.54 -27.39
C TYR A 317 8.15 3.77 -26.80
N THR A 318 9.00 3.23 -27.65
CA THR A 318 10.03 2.26 -27.25
C THR A 318 11.39 2.86 -26.90
N HIS A 319 11.64 4.14 -27.22
CA HIS A 319 12.96 4.77 -27.02
C HIS A 319 13.29 5.05 -25.55
N LEU A 320 12.29 5.07 -24.67
CA LEU A 320 12.48 5.23 -23.22
C LEU A 320 12.61 3.91 -22.45
N THR A 321 12.52 2.79 -23.11
CA THR A 321 12.96 1.53 -22.53
C THR A 321 14.50 1.51 -22.53
N LEU A 322 15.09 2.38 -21.69
CA LEU A 322 16.48 2.19 -21.31
C LEU A 322 16.57 0.80 -20.67
N PRO A 323 17.52 -0.03 -21.09
CA PRO A 323 17.76 -1.30 -20.41
C PRO A 323 18.12 -0.96 -18.98
N THR A 324 17.15 -1.07 -18.09
CA THR A 324 17.40 -1.14 -16.65
C THR A 324 17.94 -2.54 -16.39
N ASN A 325 19.22 -2.72 -16.65
CA ASN A 325 19.97 -3.90 -16.24
C ASN A 325 20.25 -3.82 -14.73
#